data_7146a1106fef8a092244c990bace68c0
#
_entry.id   7146a1106fef8a092244c990bace68c0
#
_cell.length_a   1.000
_cell.length_b   1.000
_cell.length_c   1.000
_cell.angle_alpha   90.00
_cell.angle_beta   90.00
_cell.angle_gamma   90.00
#
_symmetry.space_group_name_H-M   'P 1'
#
loop_
_entity.id
_entity.type
_entity.pdbx_description
1 polymer ?
#
loop_
_entity_poly.entity_id
_entity_poly.type
_entity_poly.pdbx_seq_one_letter_code
_entity_poly.pdbx_strand_id
1 'polypeptide(L)'
;PAKVYLDGDLIYEFGKAKNYPAFMKDPATELYMISTDGYTGDTELRIEYLSPVTRSSLTIYPPIYGAYKSLFFTLLNTYKWSFLIALLELCAGILFVFISILLLYYDKDVCKMIFHFGFFSFMVGIWSIGECNYTGVIIKNPTLLYLCAFIGLFSQMIPLLHFCKSAVGFKNPRPIIIV
;
A
#
# COMPACT_ATOMS: atom_id res chain seq x y z
N PRO A 1 2.62 9.00 17.01
CA PRO A 1 3.80 8.17 17.30
C PRO A 1 3.50 7.12 18.37
N ALA A 2 4.23 5.99 18.31
CA ALA A 2 4.15 4.92 19.29
C ALA A 2 5.53 4.65 19.87
N LYS A 3 5.59 4.35 21.16
CA LYS A 3 6.80 3.93 21.84
C LYS A 3 6.53 2.59 22.51
N VAL A 4 7.47 1.66 22.36
CA VAL A 4 7.37 0.32 22.93
C VAL A 4 8.50 0.16 23.93
N TYR A 5 8.13 -0.15 25.16
CA TYR A 5 9.05 -0.40 26.26
C TYR A 5 8.91 -1.85 26.71
N LEU A 6 10.03 -2.45 27.06
CA LEU A 6 10.10 -3.77 27.67
C LEU A 6 10.92 -3.64 28.97
N ASP A 7 10.30 -3.97 30.10
CA ASP A 7 10.85 -3.76 31.45
C ASP A 7 11.37 -2.34 31.72
N GLY A 8 10.75 -1.34 31.10
CA GLY A 8 11.12 0.05 31.20
C GLY A 8 12.11 0.54 30.15
N ASP A 9 12.79 -0.36 29.42
CA ASP A 9 13.71 -0.01 28.35
C ASP A 9 12.97 0.28 27.05
N LEU A 10 13.30 1.40 26.39
CA LEU A 10 12.75 1.77 25.09
C LEU A 10 13.36 0.89 23.99
N ILE A 11 12.61 -0.12 23.52
CA ILE A 11 13.09 -1.03 22.47
C ILE A 11 12.68 -0.59 21.05
N TYR A 12 11.62 0.21 20.93
CA TYR A 12 11.14 0.66 19.62
C TYR A 12 10.39 2.00 19.70
N GLU A 13 10.63 2.87 18.73
CA GLU A 13 9.93 4.14 18.58
C GLU A 13 9.51 4.35 17.12
N PHE A 14 8.20 4.52 16.93
CA PHE A 14 7.58 4.74 15.62
C PHE A 14 7.01 6.15 15.50
N GLY A 15 7.13 6.73 14.33
CA GLY A 15 6.41 7.97 14.00
C GLY A 15 6.99 9.22 14.64
N LYS A 16 8.33 9.34 14.70
CA LYS A 16 8.96 10.63 15.03
C LYS A 16 8.46 11.67 14.02
N ALA A 17 7.84 12.74 14.50
CA ALA A 17 7.31 13.83 13.67
C ALA A 17 8.34 14.44 12.69
N LYS A 18 9.64 14.25 12.96
CA LYS A 18 10.75 14.69 12.10
C LYS A 18 11.05 13.76 10.92
N ASN A 19 10.55 12.54 10.93
CA ASN A 19 10.89 11.51 9.92
C ASN A 19 9.88 11.43 8.78
N TYR A 20 8.76 12.16 8.87
CA TYR A 20 7.73 12.15 7.85
C TYR A 20 7.69 13.49 7.11
N PRO A 21 7.43 13.46 5.79
CA PRO A 21 7.19 14.67 5.01
C PRO A 21 6.03 15.48 5.60
N ALA A 22 6.06 16.80 5.49
CA ALA A 22 5.06 17.71 6.07
C ALA A 22 3.61 17.45 5.58
N PHE A 23 3.46 16.83 4.40
CA PHE A 23 2.16 16.44 3.86
C PHE A 23 1.59 15.17 4.48
N MET A 24 2.41 14.36 5.13
CA MET A 24 2.02 13.10 5.76
C MET A 24 1.63 13.34 7.21
N LYS A 25 0.38 13.75 7.44
CA LYS A 25 -0.11 14.09 8.78
C LYS A 25 -0.41 12.87 9.64
N ASP A 26 -0.88 11.78 9.01
CA ASP A 26 -1.17 10.51 9.65
C ASP A 26 -0.29 9.44 9.03
N PRO A 27 0.73 8.92 9.73
CA PRO A 27 1.52 7.80 9.23
C PRO A 27 0.62 6.59 9.00
N ALA A 28 0.85 5.87 7.90
CA ALA A 28 0.12 4.67 7.56
C ALA A 28 0.20 3.65 8.70
N THR A 29 -0.88 2.89 8.91
CA THR A 29 -0.87 1.76 9.84
C THR A 29 0.06 0.70 9.29
N GLU A 30 1.07 0.33 10.04
CA GLU A 30 2.05 -0.66 9.64
C GLU A 30 2.19 -1.75 10.68
N LEU A 31 2.55 -2.95 10.20
CA LEU A 31 2.93 -4.07 11.04
C LEU A 31 4.44 -4.05 11.24
N TYR A 32 4.87 -4.00 12.49
CA TYR A 32 6.27 -4.07 12.86
C TYR A 32 6.59 -5.36 13.60
N MET A 33 7.68 -5.99 13.22
CA MET A 33 8.27 -7.08 13.98
C MET A 33 9.42 -6.53 14.82
N ILE A 34 9.25 -6.56 16.14
CA ILE A 34 10.24 -6.07 17.10
C ILE A 34 10.92 -7.28 17.74
N SER A 35 12.26 -7.29 17.74
CA SER A 35 12.99 -8.32 18.46
C SER A 35 12.94 -8.05 19.96
N THR A 36 12.68 -9.12 20.72
CA THR A 36 12.74 -9.13 22.18
C THR A 36 13.89 -10.01 22.67
N ASP A 37 14.92 -10.18 21.84
CA ASP A 37 16.09 -10.98 22.20
C ASP A 37 16.80 -10.41 23.44
N GLY A 38 17.14 -11.28 24.37
CA GLY A 38 17.82 -10.91 25.62
C GLY A 38 16.88 -10.74 26.83
N TYR A 39 15.55 -10.72 26.62
CA TYR A 39 14.58 -10.68 27.71
C TYR A 39 14.05 -12.08 27.99
N THR A 40 14.16 -12.51 29.25
CA THR A 40 13.73 -13.85 29.71
C THR A 40 12.92 -13.73 31.00
N GLY A 41 11.86 -14.52 31.10
CA GLY A 41 10.98 -14.51 32.27
C GLY A 41 9.74 -13.64 32.09
N ASP A 42 9.13 -13.25 33.22
CA ASP A 42 7.96 -12.37 33.21
C ASP A 42 8.44 -10.94 32.95
N THR A 43 8.13 -10.43 31.79
CA THR A 43 8.51 -9.10 31.30
C THR A 43 7.27 -8.22 31.10
N GLU A 44 7.36 -6.95 31.52
CA GLU A 44 6.29 -5.98 31.33
C GLU A 44 6.43 -5.31 29.95
N LEU A 45 5.42 -5.51 29.07
CA LEU A 45 5.32 -4.82 27.80
C LEU A 45 4.44 -3.57 27.95
N ARG A 46 5.05 -2.36 27.85
CA ARG A 46 4.32 -1.09 27.86
C ARG A 46 4.36 -0.44 26.48
N ILE A 47 3.20 -0.13 25.94
CA ILE A 47 3.07 0.55 24.65
C ILE A 47 2.40 1.89 24.86
N GLU A 48 3.12 2.96 24.53
CA GLU A 48 2.62 4.33 24.60
C GLU A 48 2.24 4.83 23.21
N TYR A 49 1.00 5.27 23.05
CA TYR A 49 0.51 5.87 21.82
C TYR A 49 0.24 7.35 22.02
N LEU A 50 0.78 8.18 21.11
CA LEU A 50 0.48 9.60 21.06
C LEU A 50 -0.16 9.92 19.70
N SER A 51 -1.44 10.32 19.71
CA SER A 51 -2.09 10.79 18.49
C SER A 51 -1.68 12.24 18.21
N PRO A 52 -1.10 12.56 17.05
CA PRO A 52 -0.78 13.93 16.69
C PRO A 52 -2.03 14.74 16.29
N VAL A 53 -3.15 14.08 16.11
CA VAL A 53 -4.43 14.68 15.73
C VAL A 53 -5.41 14.47 16.88
N THR A 54 -6.15 15.51 17.24
CA THR A 54 -7.22 15.48 18.25
C THR A 54 -8.41 14.63 17.80
N ARG A 55 -8.16 13.38 17.41
CA ARG A 55 -9.19 12.40 17.09
C ARG A 55 -9.45 11.51 18.29
N SER A 56 -10.73 11.28 18.57
CA SER A 56 -11.21 10.49 19.70
C SER A 56 -11.08 8.97 19.53
N SER A 57 -10.65 8.48 18.35
CA SER A 57 -10.55 7.04 18.07
C SER A 57 -9.17 6.67 17.57
N LEU A 58 -8.52 5.77 18.29
CA LEU A 58 -7.29 5.11 17.90
C LEU A 58 -7.59 3.61 17.79
N THR A 59 -7.39 3.02 16.62
CA THR A 59 -7.50 1.57 16.45
C THR A 59 -6.15 0.94 16.74
N ILE A 60 -6.08 0.13 17.78
CA ILE A 60 -4.88 -0.59 18.18
C ILE A 60 -5.15 -2.07 17.98
N TYR A 61 -4.31 -2.71 17.18
CA TYR A 61 -4.32 -4.16 17.06
C TYR A 61 -3.55 -4.78 18.23
N PRO A 62 -4.04 -5.88 18.82
CA PRO A 62 -3.33 -6.54 19.92
C PRO A 62 -1.96 -7.02 19.43
N PRO A 63 -0.89 -6.84 20.23
CA PRO A 63 0.41 -7.38 19.91
C PRO A 63 0.37 -8.91 19.91
N ILE A 64 1.07 -9.52 18.97
CA ILE A 64 1.19 -10.98 18.89
C ILE A 64 2.65 -11.31 19.23
N TYR A 65 2.85 -12.20 20.18
CA TYR A 65 4.15 -12.68 20.61
C TYR A 65 4.41 -14.10 20.11
N GLY A 66 5.64 -14.37 19.69
CA GLY A 66 6.02 -15.71 19.25
C GLY A 66 7.38 -15.75 18.53
N ALA A 67 7.81 -16.93 18.16
CA ALA A 67 9.03 -17.11 17.38
C ALA A 67 8.92 -16.38 16.01
N TYR A 68 9.98 -15.71 15.60
CA TYR A 68 10.05 -14.93 14.35
C TYR A 68 9.47 -15.68 13.15
N LYS A 69 9.92 -16.94 12.93
CA LYS A 69 9.41 -17.78 11.84
C LYS A 69 7.90 -17.97 11.91
N SER A 70 7.38 -18.29 13.10
CA SER A 70 5.94 -18.54 13.30
C SER A 70 5.12 -17.29 13.00
N LEU A 71 5.55 -16.13 13.52
CA LEU A 71 4.89 -14.86 13.27
C LEU A 71 4.93 -14.49 11.79
N PHE A 72 6.07 -14.65 11.13
CA PHE A 72 6.23 -14.37 9.71
C PHE A 72 5.29 -15.23 8.85
N PHE A 73 5.23 -16.54 9.11
CA PHE A 73 4.31 -17.45 8.40
C PHE A 73 2.84 -17.16 8.72
N THR A 74 2.52 -16.78 9.93
CA THR A 74 1.15 -16.38 10.30
C THR A 74 0.73 -15.13 9.53
N LEU A 75 1.58 -14.11 9.47
CA LEU A 75 1.33 -12.90 8.70
C LEU A 75 1.21 -13.19 7.19
N LEU A 76 2.13 -13.99 6.66
CA LEU A 76 2.08 -14.41 5.27
C LEU A 76 0.76 -15.13 4.98
N ASN A 77 0.36 -16.10 5.82
CA ASN A 77 -0.87 -16.86 5.62
C ASN A 77 -2.13 -15.99 5.70
N THR A 78 -2.11 -14.96 6.56
CA THR A 78 -3.23 -14.01 6.72
C THR A 78 -3.37 -13.10 5.51
N TYR A 79 -2.25 -12.56 5.00
CA TYR A 79 -2.27 -11.52 3.96
C TYR A 79 -1.86 -12.03 2.57
N LYS A 80 -1.57 -13.33 2.41
CA LYS A 80 -1.09 -13.91 1.15
C LYS A 80 -1.95 -13.58 -0.06
N TRP A 81 -3.27 -13.66 0.09
CA TRP A 81 -4.18 -13.40 -1.02
C TRP A 81 -4.17 -11.93 -1.43
N SER A 82 -4.20 -11.00 -0.48
CA SER A 82 -4.09 -9.57 -0.79
C SER A 82 -2.77 -9.25 -1.49
N PHE A 83 -1.67 -9.82 -1.01
CA PHE A 83 -0.34 -9.62 -1.61
C PHE A 83 -0.25 -10.24 -3.00
N LEU A 84 -0.75 -11.48 -3.19
CA LEU A 84 -0.74 -12.14 -4.49
C LEU A 84 -1.61 -11.41 -5.52
N ILE A 85 -2.79 -10.94 -5.12
CA ILE A 85 -3.66 -10.15 -5.99
C ILE A 85 -2.97 -8.86 -6.40
N ALA A 86 -2.38 -8.12 -5.46
CA ALA A 86 -1.64 -6.89 -5.75
C ALA A 86 -0.49 -7.12 -6.75
N LEU A 87 0.26 -8.20 -6.56
CA LEU A 87 1.34 -8.59 -7.46
C LEU A 87 0.82 -8.97 -8.85
N LEU A 88 -0.29 -9.73 -8.91
CA LEU A 88 -0.92 -10.13 -10.16
C LEU A 88 -1.45 -8.92 -10.94
N GLU A 89 -2.10 -7.97 -10.28
CA GLU A 89 -2.57 -6.72 -10.89
C GLU A 89 -1.42 -5.90 -11.46
N LEU A 90 -0.31 -5.79 -10.72
CA LEU A 90 0.89 -5.09 -11.18
C LEU A 90 1.49 -5.77 -12.42
N CYS A 91 1.67 -7.09 -12.37
CA CYS A 91 2.20 -7.88 -13.50
C CYS A 91 1.28 -7.81 -14.72
N ALA A 92 -0.03 -7.92 -14.51
CA ALA A 92 -1.02 -7.79 -15.59
C ALA A 92 -0.98 -6.41 -16.22
N GLY A 93 -0.88 -5.35 -15.41
CA GLY A 93 -0.72 -3.99 -15.89
C GLY A 93 0.48 -3.81 -16.81
N ILE A 94 1.65 -4.29 -16.36
CA ILE A 94 2.89 -4.26 -17.16
C ILE A 94 2.74 -5.05 -18.46
N LEU A 95 2.15 -6.24 -18.38
CA LEU A 95 1.93 -7.10 -19.55
C LEU A 95 1.02 -6.42 -20.57
N PHE A 96 -0.11 -5.84 -20.17
CA PHE A 96 -1.02 -5.15 -21.08
C PHE A 96 -0.40 -3.90 -21.70
N VAL A 97 0.39 -3.13 -20.94
CA VAL A 97 1.17 -2.01 -21.49
C VAL A 97 2.16 -2.52 -22.55
N PHE A 98 2.85 -3.62 -22.29
CA PHE A 98 3.76 -4.22 -23.26
C PHE A 98 3.04 -4.72 -24.52
N ILE A 99 1.92 -5.43 -24.37
CA ILE A 99 1.08 -5.86 -25.49
C ILE A 99 0.60 -4.66 -26.31
N SER A 100 0.23 -3.56 -25.69
CA SER A 100 -0.20 -2.36 -26.40
C SER A 100 0.88 -1.79 -27.31
N ILE A 101 2.14 -1.83 -26.87
CA ILE A 101 3.28 -1.39 -27.69
C ILE A 101 3.43 -2.26 -28.95
N LEU A 102 3.25 -3.57 -28.83
CA LEU A 102 3.28 -4.48 -29.97
C LEU A 102 2.13 -4.22 -30.96
N LEU A 103 0.97 -3.82 -30.45
CA LEU A 103 -0.22 -3.53 -31.26
C LEU A 103 -0.19 -2.18 -31.98
N LEU A 104 0.77 -1.30 -31.66
CA LEU A 104 0.93 0.00 -32.33
C LEU A 104 1.01 -0.10 -33.87
N TYR A 105 1.58 -1.21 -34.37
CA TYR A 105 1.76 -1.46 -35.80
C TYR A 105 0.52 -2.02 -36.48
N TYR A 106 -0.46 -2.56 -35.72
CA TYR A 106 -1.63 -3.24 -36.27
C TYR A 106 -2.89 -2.38 -36.20
N ASP A 107 -3.25 -1.91 -35.03
CA ASP A 107 -4.46 -1.13 -34.78
C ASP A 107 -4.26 -0.11 -33.66
N LYS A 108 -4.27 1.16 -34.04
CA LYS A 108 -4.03 2.28 -33.09
C LYS A 108 -5.14 2.44 -32.06
N ASP A 109 -6.38 2.10 -32.38
CA ASP A 109 -7.50 2.31 -31.49
C ASP A 109 -7.56 1.18 -30.43
N VAL A 110 -7.34 -0.05 -30.86
CA VAL A 110 -7.18 -1.20 -29.95
C VAL A 110 -5.94 -1.01 -29.08
N CYS A 111 -4.83 -0.54 -29.65
CA CYS A 111 -3.63 -0.23 -28.88
C CYS A 111 -3.89 0.76 -27.74
N LYS A 112 -4.57 1.89 -28.02
CA LYS A 112 -4.92 2.89 -26.99
C LYS A 112 -5.80 2.30 -25.91
N MET A 113 -6.80 1.51 -26.28
CA MET A 113 -7.69 0.86 -25.34
C MET A 113 -6.93 -0.07 -24.39
N ILE A 114 -6.07 -0.95 -24.92
CA ILE A 114 -5.27 -1.89 -24.13
C ILE A 114 -4.24 -1.16 -23.28
N PHE A 115 -3.63 -0.08 -23.80
CA PHE A 115 -2.70 0.75 -23.04
C PHE A 115 -3.36 1.35 -21.79
N HIS A 116 -4.55 1.97 -21.97
CA HIS A 116 -5.25 2.59 -20.83
C HIS A 116 -5.72 1.55 -19.82
N PHE A 117 -6.17 0.38 -20.27
CA PHE A 117 -6.53 -0.73 -19.39
C PHE A 117 -5.30 -1.23 -18.61
N GLY A 118 -4.17 -1.45 -19.29
CA GLY A 118 -2.92 -1.86 -18.66
C GLY A 118 -2.43 -0.84 -17.64
N PHE A 119 -2.49 0.44 -17.98
CA PHE A 119 -2.07 1.51 -17.06
C PHE A 119 -3.02 1.63 -15.86
N PHE A 120 -4.32 1.44 -16.06
CA PHE A 120 -5.29 1.34 -14.96
C PHE A 120 -4.94 0.18 -14.02
N SER A 121 -4.78 -1.04 -14.56
CA SER A 121 -4.41 -2.22 -13.77
C SER A 121 -3.08 -2.02 -13.02
N PHE A 122 -2.09 -1.39 -13.65
CA PHE A 122 -0.82 -1.06 -13.03
C PHE A 122 -0.99 -0.11 -11.83
N MET A 123 -1.82 0.94 -11.95
CA MET A 123 -2.10 1.87 -10.85
C MET A 123 -2.88 1.22 -9.72
N VAL A 124 -3.83 0.32 -10.03
CA VAL A 124 -4.52 -0.50 -9.02
C VAL A 124 -3.52 -1.38 -8.29
N GLY A 125 -2.60 -2.03 -9.00
CA GLY A 125 -1.54 -2.85 -8.39
C GLY A 125 -0.62 -2.04 -7.46
N ILE A 126 -0.23 -0.83 -7.86
CA ILE A 126 0.56 0.08 -6.99
C ILE A 126 -0.23 0.44 -5.72
N TRP A 127 -1.51 0.79 -5.86
CA TRP A 127 -2.38 1.05 -4.72
C TRP A 127 -2.51 -0.15 -3.80
N SER A 128 -2.81 -1.33 -4.36
CA SER A 128 -2.96 -2.59 -3.61
C SER A 128 -1.69 -2.98 -2.85
N ILE A 129 -0.50 -2.73 -3.43
CA ILE A 129 0.80 -2.92 -2.76
C ILE A 129 0.95 -1.95 -1.58
N GLY A 130 0.57 -0.69 -1.77
CA GLY A 130 0.65 0.34 -0.72
C GLY A 130 -0.27 0.06 0.47
N GLU A 131 -1.46 -0.51 0.23
CA GLU A 131 -2.45 -0.86 1.25
C GLU A 131 -2.21 -2.23 1.91
N CYS A 132 -1.40 -3.09 1.31
CA CYS A 132 -1.18 -4.41 1.83
C CYS A 132 -0.25 -4.40 3.05
N ASN A 133 -0.77 -4.76 4.22
CA ASN A 133 -0.01 -4.78 5.47
C ASN A 133 1.25 -5.68 5.41
N TYR A 134 1.22 -6.76 4.62
CA TYR A 134 2.37 -7.64 4.46
C TYR A 134 3.53 -6.94 3.73
N THR A 135 3.23 -6.02 2.84
CA THR A 135 4.24 -5.22 2.12
C THR A 135 5.08 -4.37 3.08
N GLY A 136 4.47 -3.86 4.16
CA GLY A 136 5.19 -3.11 5.22
C GLY A 136 6.25 -3.93 5.94
N VAL A 137 6.05 -5.24 6.07
CA VAL A 137 7.05 -6.15 6.65
C VAL A 137 8.26 -6.33 5.73
N ILE A 138 8.03 -6.32 4.41
CA ILE A 138 9.08 -6.49 3.40
C ILE A 138 9.78 -5.16 3.11
N ILE A 139 8.99 -4.13 2.82
CA ILE A 139 9.46 -2.78 2.46
C ILE A 139 9.38 -1.89 3.70
N LYS A 140 10.49 -1.78 4.44
CA LYS A 140 10.57 -0.97 5.66
C LYS A 140 10.63 0.53 5.37
N ASN A 141 9.80 1.02 4.46
CA ASN A 141 9.71 2.44 4.10
C ASN A 141 8.26 2.90 4.06
N PRO A 142 7.72 3.40 5.18
CA PRO A 142 6.33 3.82 5.29
C PRO A 142 5.97 4.97 4.34
N THR A 143 6.90 5.88 4.10
CA THR A 143 6.67 7.00 3.16
C THR A 143 6.45 6.49 1.74
N LEU A 144 7.24 5.50 1.30
CA LEU A 144 7.09 4.92 -0.03
C LEU A 144 5.72 4.22 -0.17
N LEU A 145 5.34 3.39 0.81
CA LEU A 145 4.05 2.69 0.79
C LEU A 145 2.87 3.66 0.81
N TYR A 146 2.95 4.70 1.63
CA TYR A 146 1.95 5.77 1.65
C TYR A 146 1.82 6.45 0.28
N LEU A 147 2.94 6.79 -0.36
CA LEU A 147 2.94 7.38 -1.71
C LEU A 147 2.36 6.41 -2.74
N CYS A 148 2.70 5.12 -2.68
CA CYS A 148 2.12 4.10 -3.55
C CYS A 148 0.60 4.03 -3.39
N ALA A 149 0.09 4.00 -2.15
CA ALA A 149 -1.33 3.98 -1.88
C ALA A 149 -2.05 5.22 -2.44
N PHE A 150 -1.54 6.42 -2.15
CA PHE A 150 -2.18 7.66 -2.61
C PHE A 150 -2.06 7.87 -4.11
N ILE A 151 -0.86 7.75 -4.67
CA ILE A 151 -0.64 7.94 -6.11
C ILE A 151 -1.44 6.90 -6.91
N GLY A 152 -1.39 5.62 -6.50
CA GLY A 152 -2.15 4.56 -7.14
C GLY A 152 -3.64 4.85 -7.13
N LEU A 153 -4.22 5.17 -5.95
CA LEU A 153 -5.64 5.43 -5.78
C LEU A 153 -6.13 6.62 -6.63
N PHE A 154 -5.45 7.75 -6.60
CA PHE A 154 -5.91 8.94 -7.31
C PHE A 154 -5.59 8.88 -8.81
N SER A 155 -4.48 8.27 -9.21
CA SER A 155 -4.08 8.21 -10.62
C SER A 155 -4.87 7.18 -11.44
N GLN A 156 -5.46 6.14 -10.82
CA GLN A 156 -6.18 5.09 -11.54
C GLN A 156 -7.43 5.59 -12.28
N MET A 157 -8.04 6.70 -11.82
CA MET A 157 -9.26 7.24 -12.42
C MET A 157 -9.02 7.79 -13.83
N ILE A 158 -7.86 8.35 -14.11
CA ILE A 158 -7.54 8.93 -15.41
C ILE A 158 -7.51 7.86 -16.51
N PRO A 159 -6.70 6.78 -16.38
CA PRO A 159 -6.68 5.73 -17.39
C PRO A 159 -7.99 4.97 -17.49
N LEU A 160 -8.75 4.81 -16.39
CA LEU A 160 -10.07 4.20 -16.44
C LEU A 160 -11.04 5.00 -17.32
N LEU A 161 -11.08 6.33 -17.16
CA LEU A 161 -11.93 7.20 -17.98
C LEU A 161 -11.54 7.14 -19.47
N HIS A 162 -10.23 7.11 -19.76
CA HIS A 162 -9.74 6.97 -21.12
C HIS A 162 -10.05 5.59 -21.72
N PHE A 163 -9.94 4.53 -20.93
CA PHE A 163 -10.36 3.19 -21.32
C PHE A 163 -11.84 3.15 -21.66
N CYS A 164 -12.71 3.62 -20.77
CA CYS A 164 -14.15 3.67 -21.00
C CYS A 164 -14.49 4.47 -22.27
N LYS A 165 -13.85 5.62 -22.48
CA LYS A 165 -14.03 6.41 -23.69
C LYS A 165 -13.64 5.63 -24.96
N SER A 166 -12.54 4.90 -24.92
CA SER A 166 -12.07 4.10 -26.07
C SER A 166 -12.97 2.89 -26.32
N ALA A 167 -13.42 2.22 -25.25
CA ALA A 167 -14.26 1.02 -25.34
C ALA A 167 -15.69 1.31 -25.85
N VAL A 168 -16.27 2.44 -25.46
CA VAL A 168 -17.64 2.81 -25.87
C VAL A 168 -17.70 3.52 -27.21
N GLY A 169 -16.54 3.84 -27.81
CA GLY A 169 -16.47 4.42 -29.16
C GLY A 169 -17.12 5.81 -29.27
N PHE A 170 -17.05 6.61 -28.22
CA PHE A 170 -17.55 8.00 -28.26
C PHE A 170 -16.81 8.81 -29.34
N LYS A 171 -17.44 8.98 -30.49
CA LYS A 171 -16.93 9.79 -31.61
C LYS A 171 -16.90 11.30 -31.31
N ASN A 172 -17.56 11.76 -30.24
CA ASN A 172 -17.62 13.17 -29.88
C ASN A 172 -17.11 13.38 -28.44
N PRO A 173 -15.95 13.98 -28.25
CA PRO A 173 -15.44 14.33 -26.92
C PRO A 173 -16.15 15.61 -26.43
N ARG A 174 -17.33 15.47 -25.83
CA ARG A 174 -17.77 16.53 -24.90
C ARG A 174 -16.99 16.33 -23.60
N PRO A 175 -16.34 17.38 -23.06
CA PRO A 175 -15.66 17.25 -21.79
C PRO A 175 -16.67 16.84 -20.71
N ILE A 176 -16.40 15.76 -20.01
CA ILE A 176 -17.14 15.43 -18.79
C ILE A 176 -16.66 16.41 -17.75
N ILE A 177 -17.46 17.44 -17.47
CA ILE A 177 -17.23 18.34 -16.34
C ILE A 177 -17.77 17.57 -15.12
N ILE A 178 -16.86 17.10 -14.28
CA ILE A 178 -17.21 16.58 -12.94
C ILE A 178 -17.28 17.83 -12.05
N VAL A 179 -18.49 18.17 -11.62
CA VAL A 179 -18.76 19.23 -10.63
C VAL A 179 -18.72 18.62 -9.24
#